data_8996722456b1b49dabc600bc0ee6eaf9
#
_entry.id   8996722456b1b49dabc600bc0ee6eaf9
#
_cell.length_a   1.000
_cell.length_b   1.000
_cell.length_c   1.000
_cell.angle_alpha   90.00
_cell.angle_beta   90.00
_cell.angle_gamma   90.00
#
_symmetry.space_group_name_H-M   'P 1'
#
loop_
_entity.id
_entity.type
_entity.pdbx_description
1 polymer ?
#
loop_
_entity_poly.entity_id
_entity_poly.type
_entity_poly.pdbx_seq_one_letter_code
_entity_poly.pdbx_strand_id
1 'polypeptide(L)'
;MKIILINSRADRVKTINLNSWAKGLLSVLLLGIPVAAGTMMGLKIADGRWEVLFDNSIAEMQHQLILQQEEVQAGRDQVDSSVAAMTLKLAQMRSQLVRLDALGEQLTQIASLEDGEFDFSVAPGLGGPDDAVIKESARAMDVQEELATMFARLDNSLDSRESQLQVLQSMLSDSKLKSERTVAGRPIVKGWMSSEYGMRTDPFHGKKTWHGGVDFAGRKGSDIIAVASGVVTWSDQRSGYGQMVEINHSDGFVTRYAHNSENIAKLGAIVKKGELIAKMGSSGRSTGPHVHFEVFKNGRTVDPASYIHRTSR
;
A
#
# COMPACT_ATOMS: atom_id res chain seq x y z
N MET A 1 -72.87 -64.79 32.24
CA MET A 1 -72.22 -63.75 31.45
C MET A 1 -71.80 -64.42 30.15
N LYS A 2 -72.19 -63.87 29.01
CA LYS A 2 -71.84 -64.39 27.73
C LYS A 2 -70.81 -63.42 27.10
N ILE A 3 -69.65 -63.98 26.71
CA ILE A 3 -68.68 -63.16 26.01
C ILE A 3 -68.89 -63.46 24.51
N ILE A 4 -69.11 -62.35 23.76
CA ILE A 4 -69.29 -62.40 22.32
C ILE A 4 -67.99 -62.00 21.67
N LEU A 5 -67.30 -62.94 21.05
CA LEU A 5 -66.13 -62.69 20.25
C LEU A 5 -66.54 -62.43 18.81
N ILE A 6 -66.40 -61.18 18.39
CA ILE A 6 -66.61 -60.71 17.00
C ILE A 6 -65.28 -60.70 16.28
N ASN A 7 -65.09 -61.60 15.33
CA ASN A 7 -63.89 -61.55 14.47
C ASN A 7 -64.22 -60.74 13.22
N SER A 8 -63.64 -59.63 13.06
CA SER A 8 -63.90 -58.68 11.99
C SER A 8 -63.48 -59.14 10.60
N ARG A 9 -62.82 -60.33 10.48
CA ARG A 9 -62.40 -60.93 9.21
C ARG A 9 -63.16 -62.18 8.75
N ALA A 10 -64.04 -62.70 9.58
CA ALA A 10 -64.88 -63.82 9.22
C ALA A 10 -66.20 -63.70 9.93
N ASP A 11 -67.26 -63.49 9.23
CA ASP A 11 -68.63 -63.28 9.72
C ASP A 11 -69.17 -64.41 10.62
N ARG A 12 -68.38 -64.79 11.60
CA ARG A 12 -68.71 -65.85 12.58
C ARG A 12 -68.61 -65.32 13.98
N VAL A 13 -69.78 -65.17 14.61
CA VAL A 13 -69.92 -64.83 16.01
C VAL A 13 -69.82 -66.12 16.83
N LYS A 14 -68.78 -66.27 17.64
CA LYS A 14 -68.66 -67.32 18.66
C LYS A 14 -69.08 -66.79 20.01
N THR A 15 -70.13 -67.37 20.53
CA THR A 15 -70.57 -67.09 21.93
C THR A 15 -69.97 -68.12 22.85
N ILE A 16 -69.18 -67.65 23.83
CA ILE A 16 -68.64 -68.54 24.86
C ILE A 16 -69.42 -68.31 26.13
N ASN A 17 -70.09 -69.36 26.63
CA ASN A 17 -70.74 -69.35 27.92
C ASN A 17 -69.69 -69.66 29.01
N LEU A 18 -69.37 -68.67 29.82
CA LEU A 18 -68.46 -68.83 30.95
C LEU A 18 -69.17 -69.50 32.13
N ASN A 19 -68.68 -70.70 32.50
CA ASN A 19 -69.10 -71.38 33.73
C ASN A 19 -68.73 -70.57 34.96
N SER A 20 -69.35 -70.75 36.10
CA SER A 20 -69.16 -69.96 37.34
C SER A 20 -67.68 -69.91 37.74
N TRP A 21 -66.94 -70.99 37.54
CA TRP A 21 -65.50 -70.98 37.86
C TRP A 21 -64.68 -70.11 36.92
N ALA A 22 -64.97 -70.08 35.63
CA ALA A 22 -64.31 -69.29 34.63
C ALA A 22 -64.58 -67.76 34.86
N LYS A 23 -65.72 -67.42 35.42
CA LYS A 23 -66.00 -65.97 35.82
C LYS A 23 -65.15 -65.59 36.99
N GLY A 24 -64.92 -66.47 37.97
CA GLY A 24 -64.05 -66.24 39.12
C GLY A 24 -62.58 -66.03 38.63
N LEU A 25 -62.13 -66.88 37.74
CA LEU A 25 -60.75 -66.77 37.20
C LEU A 25 -60.53 -65.50 36.41
N LEU A 26 -61.50 -65.11 35.58
CA LEU A 26 -61.44 -63.86 34.82
C LEU A 26 -61.45 -62.61 35.73
N SER A 27 -62.22 -62.66 36.80
CA SER A 27 -62.25 -61.55 37.78
C SER A 27 -60.95 -61.44 38.56
N VAL A 28 -60.32 -62.53 38.93
CA VAL A 28 -59.02 -62.55 39.60
C VAL A 28 -57.91 -62.05 38.62
N LEU A 29 -58.01 -62.40 37.36
CA LEU A 29 -57.02 -61.95 36.34
C LEU A 29 -57.16 -60.46 36.01
N LEU A 30 -58.42 -60.01 35.96
CA LEU A 30 -58.70 -58.60 35.57
C LEU A 30 -58.54 -57.61 36.73
N LEU A 31 -58.74 -58.03 37.98
CA LEU A 31 -58.60 -57.22 39.17
C LEU A 31 -57.32 -57.56 39.96
N GLY A 32 -56.93 -58.77 40.03
CA GLY A 32 -55.81 -59.27 40.83
C GLY A 32 -54.45 -58.82 40.26
N ILE A 33 -54.27 -58.91 38.94
CA ILE A 33 -53.01 -58.56 38.30
C ILE A 33 -52.70 -57.04 38.43
N PRO A 34 -53.63 -56.12 38.16
CA PRO A 34 -53.37 -54.73 38.34
C PRO A 34 -53.09 -54.34 39.80
N VAL A 35 -53.86 -54.94 40.75
CA VAL A 35 -53.63 -54.67 42.18
C VAL A 35 -52.29 -55.25 42.65
N ALA A 36 -51.92 -56.46 42.24
CA ALA A 36 -50.62 -57.01 42.56
C ALA A 36 -49.46 -56.21 41.88
N ALA A 37 -49.65 -55.77 40.65
CA ALA A 37 -48.69 -54.89 39.98
C ALA A 37 -48.57 -53.55 40.67
N GLY A 38 -49.69 -52.96 41.08
CA GLY A 38 -49.72 -51.68 41.82
C GLY A 38 -49.07 -51.76 43.19
N THR A 39 -49.34 -52.85 43.94
CA THR A 39 -48.66 -53.07 45.24
C THR A 39 -47.20 -53.38 45.10
N MET A 40 -46.79 -54.15 44.09
CA MET A 40 -45.36 -54.40 43.83
C MET A 40 -44.61 -53.17 43.37
N MET A 41 -45.26 -52.31 42.61
CA MET A 41 -44.72 -51.04 42.19
C MET A 41 -44.65 -50.05 43.36
N GLY A 42 -45.68 -50.03 44.21
CA GLY A 42 -45.71 -49.22 45.43
C GLY A 42 -44.64 -49.66 46.46
N LEU A 43 -44.41 -50.97 46.62
CA LEU A 43 -43.32 -51.46 47.47
C LEU A 43 -41.93 -51.12 46.92
N LYS A 44 -41.74 -51.15 45.61
CA LYS A 44 -40.50 -50.74 45.00
C LYS A 44 -40.24 -49.23 45.13
N ILE A 45 -41.27 -48.42 45.09
CA ILE A 45 -41.20 -46.98 45.37
C ILE A 45 -40.86 -46.71 46.84
N ALA A 46 -41.46 -47.48 47.77
CA ALA A 46 -41.19 -47.36 49.20
C ALA A 46 -39.78 -47.84 49.59
N ASP A 47 -39.15 -48.72 48.82
CA ASP A 47 -37.76 -49.21 49.03
C ASP A 47 -36.67 -48.18 48.67
N GLY A 48 -37.02 -46.92 48.31
CA GLY A 48 -36.08 -45.86 48.02
C GLY A 48 -35.23 -46.01 46.76
N ARG A 49 -35.41 -47.12 46.05
CA ARG A 49 -34.62 -47.38 44.83
C ARG A 49 -34.94 -46.42 43.69
N TRP A 50 -36.12 -45.81 43.70
CA TRP A 50 -36.51 -44.83 42.74
C TRP A 50 -35.85 -43.47 43.01
N GLU A 51 -35.65 -43.07 44.26
CA GLU A 51 -34.92 -41.87 44.62
C GLU A 51 -33.48 -41.91 44.09
N VAL A 52 -32.78 -43.04 44.25
CA VAL A 52 -31.42 -43.21 43.75
C VAL A 52 -31.33 -43.12 42.22
N LEU A 53 -32.35 -43.64 41.51
CA LEU A 53 -32.39 -43.59 40.03
C LEU A 53 -32.72 -42.16 39.55
N PHE A 54 -33.61 -41.44 40.22
CA PHE A 54 -33.93 -40.06 39.89
C PHE A 54 -32.78 -39.12 40.28
N ASP A 55 -32.17 -39.28 41.43
CA ASP A 55 -31.00 -38.47 41.85
C ASP A 55 -29.82 -38.65 40.89
N ASN A 56 -29.51 -39.88 40.45
CA ASN A 56 -28.46 -40.12 39.47
C ASN A 56 -28.78 -39.47 38.11
N SER A 57 -30.03 -39.53 37.64
CA SER A 57 -30.41 -38.91 36.35
C SER A 57 -30.42 -37.39 36.42
N ILE A 58 -30.80 -36.80 37.57
CA ILE A 58 -30.73 -35.36 37.80
C ILE A 58 -29.28 -34.89 37.90
N ALA A 59 -28.42 -35.63 38.60
CA ALA A 59 -26.99 -35.32 38.69
C ALA A 59 -26.29 -35.36 37.32
N GLU A 60 -26.62 -36.38 36.51
CA GLU A 60 -26.11 -36.52 35.11
C GLU A 60 -26.58 -35.33 34.28
N MET A 61 -27.84 -34.94 34.33
CA MET A 61 -28.39 -33.80 33.59
C MET A 61 -27.80 -32.45 34.07
N GLN A 62 -27.58 -32.30 35.35
CA GLN A 62 -26.90 -31.14 35.90
C GLN A 62 -25.47 -31.07 35.45
N HIS A 63 -24.74 -32.19 35.40
CA HIS A 63 -23.38 -32.24 34.90
C HIS A 63 -23.30 -31.87 33.41
N GLN A 64 -24.20 -32.39 32.59
CA GLN A 64 -24.31 -32.05 31.17
C GLN A 64 -24.61 -30.55 30.95
N LEU A 65 -25.51 -29.98 31.79
CA LEU A 65 -25.79 -28.54 31.74
C LEU A 65 -24.57 -27.68 32.07
N ILE A 66 -23.80 -28.08 33.09
CA ILE A 66 -22.54 -27.38 33.45
C ILE A 66 -21.55 -27.45 32.32
N LEU A 67 -21.34 -28.62 31.73
CA LEU A 67 -20.45 -28.78 30.57
C LEU A 67 -20.87 -27.92 29.36
N GLN A 68 -22.18 -27.90 29.07
CA GLN A 68 -22.71 -27.03 28.01
C GLN A 68 -22.52 -25.52 28.32
N GLN A 69 -22.71 -25.13 29.57
CA GLN A 69 -22.48 -23.76 30.02
C GLN A 69 -21.00 -23.37 29.89
N GLU A 70 -20.08 -24.27 30.27
CA GLU A 70 -18.64 -24.06 30.10
C GLU A 70 -18.24 -23.96 28.63
N GLU A 71 -18.80 -24.81 27.78
CA GLU A 71 -18.54 -24.78 26.32
C GLU A 71 -19.06 -23.49 25.68
N VAL A 72 -20.27 -23.05 26.04
CA VAL A 72 -20.84 -21.77 25.57
C VAL A 72 -20.03 -20.59 26.09
N GLN A 73 -19.59 -20.63 27.34
CA GLN A 73 -18.76 -19.57 27.89
C GLN A 73 -17.39 -19.51 27.20
N ALA A 74 -16.73 -20.64 27.01
CA ALA A 74 -15.47 -20.72 26.27
C ALA A 74 -15.64 -20.22 24.81
N GLY A 75 -16.75 -20.58 24.16
CA GLY A 75 -17.08 -20.05 22.83
C GLY A 75 -17.27 -18.54 22.81
N ARG A 76 -17.95 -17.98 23.80
CA ARG A 76 -18.11 -16.52 23.94
C ARG A 76 -16.76 -15.81 24.15
N ASP A 77 -15.93 -16.32 25.06
CA ASP A 77 -14.62 -15.73 25.36
C ASP A 77 -13.71 -15.77 24.12
N GLN A 78 -13.82 -16.84 23.32
CA GLN A 78 -13.09 -16.95 22.05
C GLN A 78 -13.60 -15.93 21.00
N VAL A 79 -14.92 -15.75 20.89
CA VAL A 79 -15.50 -14.74 19.97
C VAL A 79 -15.11 -13.34 20.42
N ASP A 80 -15.22 -13.02 21.71
CA ASP A 80 -14.86 -11.71 22.24
C ASP A 80 -13.38 -11.39 22.02
N SER A 81 -12.50 -12.37 22.23
CA SER A 81 -11.07 -12.21 21.97
C SER A 81 -10.77 -12.01 20.47
N SER A 82 -11.49 -12.72 19.60
CA SER A 82 -11.36 -12.59 18.15
C SER A 82 -11.84 -11.21 17.67
N VAL A 83 -12.98 -10.75 18.17
CA VAL A 83 -13.51 -9.41 17.86
C VAL A 83 -12.56 -8.32 18.33
N ALA A 84 -12.00 -8.46 19.55
CA ALA A 84 -11.01 -7.52 20.06
C ALA A 84 -9.74 -7.48 19.20
N ALA A 85 -9.22 -8.64 18.79
CA ALA A 85 -8.07 -8.74 17.90
C ALA A 85 -8.35 -8.11 16.53
N MET A 86 -9.52 -8.37 15.95
CA MET A 86 -9.96 -7.78 14.68
C MET A 86 -10.08 -6.26 14.78
N THR A 87 -10.68 -5.75 15.86
CA THR A 87 -10.83 -4.31 16.11
C THR A 87 -9.46 -3.63 16.22
N LEU A 88 -8.52 -4.25 16.93
CA LEU A 88 -7.14 -3.75 17.03
C LEU A 88 -6.47 -3.72 15.65
N LYS A 89 -6.65 -4.77 14.86
CA LYS A 89 -6.10 -4.85 13.49
C LYS A 89 -6.67 -3.76 12.59
N LEU A 90 -7.99 -3.52 12.64
CA LEU A 90 -8.65 -2.42 11.91
C LEU A 90 -8.08 -1.05 12.32
N ALA A 91 -7.92 -0.81 13.62
CA ALA A 91 -7.33 0.43 14.10
C ALA A 91 -5.90 0.62 13.59
N GLN A 92 -5.11 -0.45 13.58
CA GLN A 92 -3.74 -0.43 13.06
C GLN A 92 -3.70 -0.12 11.55
N MET A 93 -4.55 -0.79 10.74
CA MET A 93 -4.64 -0.54 9.30
C MET A 93 -5.10 0.89 9.01
N ARG A 94 -6.09 1.40 9.76
CA ARG A 94 -6.53 2.79 9.63
C ARG A 94 -5.43 3.79 9.96
N SER A 95 -4.62 3.51 10.98
CA SER A 95 -3.44 4.34 11.31
C SER A 95 -2.39 4.31 10.20
N GLN A 96 -2.18 3.16 9.56
CA GLN A 96 -1.29 3.04 8.40
C GLN A 96 -1.81 3.86 7.21
N LEU A 97 -3.11 3.80 6.92
CA LEU A 97 -3.73 4.57 5.85
C LEU A 97 -3.51 6.08 6.06
N VAL A 98 -3.81 6.59 7.26
CA VAL A 98 -3.59 8.02 7.59
C VAL A 98 -2.13 8.43 7.41
N ARG A 99 -1.19 7.54 7.73
CA ARG A 99 0.24 7.81 7.51
C ARG A 99 0.59 7.85 6.03
N LEU A 100 0.02 6.95 5.22
CA LEU A 100 0.24 6.93 3.77
C LEU A 100 -0.38 8.16 3.10
N ASP A 101 -1.57 8.57 3.52
CA ASP A 101 -2.20 9.80 3.03
C ASP A 101 -1.33 11.03 3.32
N ALA A 102 -0.86 11.19 4.56
CA ALA A 102 0.03 12.28 4.94
C ALA A 102 1.36 12.27 4.17
N LEU A 103 1.93 11.08 3.94
CA LEU A 103 3.14 10.94 3.13
C LEU A 103 2.89 11.30 1.67
N GLY A 104 1.75 10.84 1.11
CA GLY A 104 1.34 11.16 -0.26
C GLY A 104 1.16 12.67 -0.45
N GLU A 105 0.48 13.33 0.47
CA GLU A 105 0.29 14.79 0.45
C GLU A 105 1.63 15.55 0.55
N GLN A 106 2.53 15.11 1.42
CA GLN A 106 3.86 15.70 1.52
C GLN A 106 4.67 15.52 0.23
N LEU A 107 4.58 14.35 -0.41
CA LEU A 107 5.29 14.08 -1.66
C LEU A 107 4.72 14.88 -2.84
N THR A 108 3.40 15.07 -2.93
CA THR A 108 2.77 15.92 -3.96
C THR A 108 3.20 17.38 -3.82
N GLN A 109 3.29 17.90 -2.58
CA GLN A 109 3.79 19.22 -2.31
C GLN A 109 5.27 19.40 -2.73
N ILE A 110 6.13 18.42 -2.39
CA ILE A 110 7.55 18.43 -2.80
C ILE A 110 7.69 18.35 -4.33
N ALA A 111 6.83 17.57 -4.98
CA ALA A 111 6.80 17.40 -6.42
C ALA A 111 6.27 18.64 -7.16
N SER A 112 5.67 19.60 -6.46
CA SER A 112 4.98 20.76 -7.04
C SER A 112 3.97 20.34 -8.12
N LEU A 113 3.28 19.22 -7.89
CA LEU A 113 2.19 18.75 -8.74
C LEU A 113 0.97 19.64 -8.53
N GLU A 114 0.20 19.86 -9.60
CA GLU A 114 -1.01 20.67 -9.52
C GLU A 114 -2.07 19.97 -8.65
N ASP A 115 -2.85 20.77 -7.90
CA ASP A 115 -3.93 20.27 -7.07
C ASP A 115 -4.94 19.50 -7.94
N GLY A 116 -5.13 18.22 -7.66
CA GLY A 116 -6.12 17.36 -8.32
C GLY A 116 -5.57 16.16 -9.10
N GLU A 117 -4.26 16.11 -9.44
CA GLU A 117 -3.68 14.90 -10.06
C GLU A 117 -3.55 13.74 -9.07
N PHE A 118 -3.20 14.05 -7.82
CA PHE A 118 -3.14 13.10 -6.71
C PHE A 118 -3.80 13.71 -5.48
N ASP A 119 -5.01 13.28 -5.16
CA ASP A 119 -5.73 13.71 -3.97
C ASP A 119 -5.74 12.59 -2.93
N PHE A 120 -4.91 12.76 -1.90
CA PHE A 120 -4.83 11.85 -0.75
C PHE A 120 -5.82 12.21 0.37
N SER A 121 -6.52 13.33 0.27
CA SER A 121 -7.53 13.75 1.25
C SER A 121 -8.88 13.06 1.06
N VAL A 122 -9.17 12.62 -0.17
CA VAL A 122 -10.40 11.94 -0.53
C VAL A 122 -10.18 10.43 -0.58
N ALA A 123 -11.09 9.68 0.03
CA ALA A 123 -11.07 8.22 -0.08
C ALA A 123 -11.15 7.80 -1.56
N PRO A 124 -10.34 6.82 -2.01
CA PRO A 124 -10.39 6.36 -3.39
C PRO A 124 -11.80 5.91 -3.75
N GLY A 125 -12.29 6.34 -4.92
CA GLY A 125 -13.59 5.96 -5.42
C GLY A 125 -13.70 4.45 -5.57
N LEU A 126 -14.60 3.83 -4.80
CA LEU A 126 -14.95 2.42 -4.94
C LEU A 126 -15.97 2.31 -6.07
N GLY A 127 -15.54 1.91 -7.25
CA GLY A 127 -16.39 1.64 -8.41
C GLY A 127 -16.63 0.14 -8.57
N GLY A 128 -17.87 -0.28 -8.50
CA GLY A 128 -18.35 -1.62 -8.84
C GLY A 128 -19.81 -1.56 -9.28
N PRO A 129 -20.35 -2.58 -9.98
CA PRO A 129 -21.77 -2.63 -10.26
C PRO A 129 -22.54 -2.58 -8.94
N ASP A 130 -23.54 -1.70 -8.90
CA ASP A 130 -24.40 -1.49 -7.73
C ASP A 130 -25.27 -2.74 -7.54
N ASP A 131 -24.87 -3.64 -6.65
CA ASP A 131 -25.70 -4.76 -6.25
C ASP A 131 -26.83 -4.26 -5.36
N ALA A 132 -27.83 -3.69 -6.00
CA ALA A 132 -29.09 -3.26 -5.36
C ALA A 132 -29.81 -4.39 -4.61
N VAL A 133 -29.41 -5.64 -4.86
CA VAL A 133 -29.96 -6.85 -4.23
C VAL A 133 -29.47 -7.02 -2.77
N ILE A 134 -28.36 -6.40 -2.39
CA ILE A 134 -27.79 -6.55 -1.04
C ILE A 134 -28.57 -5.72 0.01
N LYS A 135 -29.28 -4.68 -0.40
CA LYS A 135 -29.98 -3.79 0.56
C LYS A 135 -31.17 -4.42 1.29
N GLU A 136 -31.74 -5.50 0.81
CA GLU A 136 -32.87 -6.16 1.46
C GLU A 136 -32.44 -7.23 2.46
N SER A 137 -31.23 -7.78 2.31
CA SER A 137 -30.62 -8.76 3.25
C SER A 137 -29.91 -8.12 4.43
N ALA A 138 -29.71 -6.80 4.42
CA ALA A 138 -28.92 -6.06 5.40
C ALA A 138 -29.54 -5.95 6.81
N ARG A 139 -30.70 -6.59 7.07
CA ARG A 139 -31.37 -6.54 8.39
C ARG A 139 -30.88 -7.59 9.39
N ALA A 140 -30.05 -8.53 8.98
CA ALA A 140 -29.49 -9.56 9.86
C ALA A 140 -28.03 -9.86 9.52
N MET A 141 -27.23 -8.86 9.11
CA MET A 141 -25.79 -9.05 8.96
C MET A 141 -25.18 -9.35 10.34
N ASP A 142 -24.62 -10.53 10.45
CA ASP A 142 -23.79 -10.92 11.59
C ASP A 142 -22.60 -9.94 11.68
N VAL A 143 -22.27 -9.55 12.90
CA VAL A 143 -21.12 -8.65 13.20
C VAL A 143 -19.84 -9.10 12.48
N GLN A 144 -19.71 -10.40 12.26
CA GLN A 144 -18.58 -10.99 11.57
C GLN A 144 -18.55 -10.64 10.07
N GLU A 145 -19.68 -10.56 9.40
CA GLU A 145 -19.80 -10.18 7.99
C GLU A 145 -19.57 -8.67 7.81
N GLU A 146 -20.05 -7.85 8.75
CA GLU A 146 -19.78 -6.40 8.76
C GLU A 146 -18.29 -6.12 8.93
N LEU A 147 -17.62 -6.79 9.87
CA LEU A 147 -16.18 -6.69 10.05
C LEU A 147 -15.41 -7.14 8.80
N ALA A 148 -15.79 -8.25 8.18
CA ALA A 148 -15.17 -8.73 6.96
C ALA A 148 -15.27 -7.72 5.81
N THR A 149 -16.43 -7.06 5.66
CA THR A 149 -16.61 -6.00 4.65
C THR A 149 -15.78 -4.77 4.94
N MET A 150 -15.65 -4.39 6.22
CA MET A 150 -14.76 -3.29 6.64
C MET A 150 -13.29 -3.60 6.34
N PHE A 151 -12.84 -4.81 6.62
CA PHE A 151 -11.48 -5.26 6.28
C PHE A 151 -11.23 -5.20 4.77
N ALA A 152 -12.14 -5.75 3.96
CA ALA A 152 -12.00 -5.73 2.51
C ALA A 152 -11.94 -4.29 1.93
N ARG A 153 -12.76 -3.38 2.46
CA ARG A 153 -12.71 -1.96 2.05
C ARG A 153 -11.40 -1.30 2.42
N LEU A 154 -10.87 -1.58 3.61
CA LEU A 154 -9.62 -0.98 4.09
C LEU A 154 -8.43 -1.54 3.32
N ASP A 155 -8.42 -2.84 3.02
CA ASP A 155 -7.40 -3.50 2.22
C ASP A 155 -7.35 -2.91 0.81
N ASN A 156 -8.50 -2.81 0.13
CA ASN A 156 -8.60 -2.14 -1.17
C ASN A 156 -8.12 -0.68 -1.13
N SER A 157 -8.39 0.03 -0.03
CA SER A 157 -7.90 1.40 0.13
C SER A 157 -6.38 1.47 0.27
N LEU A 158 -5.78 0.54 1.02
CA LEU A 158 -4.34 0.44 1.17
C LEU A 158 -3.66 0.11 -0.16
N ASP A 159 -4.17 -0.87 -0.91
CA ASP A 159 -3.65 -1.25 -2.23
C ASP A 159 -3.73 -0.08 -3.23
N SER A 160 -4.84 0.66 -3.20
CA SER A 160 -5.00 1.87 -4.04
C SER A 160 -3.97 2.94 -3.68
N ARG A 161 -3.74 3.19 -2.38
CA ARG A 161 -2.75 4.17 -1.93
C ARG A 161 -1.32 3.74 -2.26
N GLU A 162 -1.01 2.47 -2.10
CA GLU A 162 0.28 1.93 -2.51
C GLU A 162 0.53 2.14 -4.00
N SER A 163 -0.46 1.82 -4.83
CA SER A 163 -0.39 2.04 -6.28
C SER A 163 -0.19 3.52 -6.65
N GLN A 164 -0.92 4.44 -6.01
CA GLN A 164 -0.76 5.89 -6.20
C GLN A 164 0.64 6.37 -5.81
N LEU A 165 1.17 5.89 -4.67
CA LEU A 165 2.51 6.23 -4.21
C LEU A 165 3.60 5.69 -5.13
N GLN A 166 3.43 4.49 -5.69
CA GLN A 166 4.37 3.92 -6.69
C GLN A 166 4.41 4.76 -7.95
N VAL A 167 3.24 5.18 -8.48
CA VAL A 167 3.17 6.08 -9.63
C VAL A 167 3.85 7.42 -9.31
N LEU A 168 3.54 8.03 -8.18
CA LEU A 168 4.15 9.28 -7.74
C LEU A 168 5.67 9.16 -7.59
N GLN A 169 6.16 8.07 -7.01
CA GLN A 169 7.58 7.78 -6.90
C GLN A 169 8.27 7.67 -8.27
N SER A 170 7.64 7.00 -9.24
CA SER A 170 8.18 6.90 -10.60
C SER A 170 8.24 8.28 -11.28
N MET A 171 7.18 9.10 -11.15
CA MET A 171 7.14 10.45 -11.71
C MET A 171 8.20 11.37 -11.09
N LEU A 172 8.39 11.30 -9.76
CA LEU A 172 9.43 12.06 -9.07
C LEU A 172 10.83 11.63 -9.51
N SER A 173 11.06 10.32 -9.67
CA SER A 173 12.33 9.79 -10.15
C SER A 173 12.62 10.25 -11.57
N ASP A 174 11.63 10.20 -12.45
CA ASP A 174 11.75 10.67 -13.84
C ASP A 174 11.97 12.18 -13.91
N SER A 175 11.23 12.95 -13.11
CA SER A 175 11.41 14.41 -13.01
C SER A 175 12.81 14.79 -12.53
N LYS A 176 13.32 14.09 -11.50
CA LYS A 176 14.68 14.28 -10.99
C LYS A 176 15.72 13.94 -12.06
N LEU A 177 15.61 12.80 -12.72
CA LEU A 177 16.49 12.39 -13.79
C LEU A 177 16.47 13.40 -14.94
N LYS A 178 15.29 13.87 -15.33
CA LYS A 178 15.12 14.91 -16.35
C LYS A 178 15.78 16.23 -15.94
N SER A 179 15.60 16.66 -14.69
CA SER A 179 16.23 17.87 -14.14
C SER A 179 17.75 17.75 -14.12
N GLU A 180 18.29 16.60 -13.73
CA GLU A 180 19.74 16.34 -13.73
C GLU A 180 20.35 16.32 -15.13
N ARG A 181 19.62 15.82 -16.14
CA ARG A 181 20.06 15.77 -17.55
C ARG A 181 19.87 17.08 -18.27
N THR A 182 18.93 17.91 -17.83
CA THR A 182 18.65 19.19 -18.49
C THR A 182 19.78 20.18 -18.26
N VAL A 183 20.35 20.68 -19.35
CA VAL A 183 21.36 21.75 -19.32
C VAL A 183 20.70 23.02 -18.77
N ALA A 184 21.04 23.38 -17.54
CA ALA A 184 20.47 24.54 -16.85
C ALA A 184 21.39 25.02 -15.71
N GLY A 185 21.48 26.33 -15.54
CA GLY A 185 22.28 26.96 -14.49
C GLY A 185 23.64 27.43 -14.97
N ARG A 186 24.39 28.03 -14.04
CA ARG A 186 25.71 28.63 -14.28
C ARG A 186 26.81 27.62 -14.02
N PRO A 187 27.92 27.63 -14.80
CA PRO A 187 29.07 26.72 -14.60
C PRO A 187 29.91 27.11 -13.36
N ILE A 188 29.57 28.18 -12.66
CA ILE A 188 30.26 28.69 -11.47
C ILE A 188 29.29 29.06 -10.36
N VAL A 189 29.72 28.87 -9.11
CA VAL A 189 28.96 29.29 -7.93
C VAL A 189 29.11 30.77 -7.62
N LYS A 190 30.32 31.30 -7.76
CA LYS A 190 30.67 32.69 -7.49
C LYS A 190 31.36 33.34 -8.68
N GLY A 191 30.98 34.54 -9.03
CA GLY A 191 31.50 35.29 -10.16
C GLY A 191 30.38 35.94 -10.97
N TRP A 192 30.73 36.64 -12.06
CA TRP A 192 29.79 37.35 -12.91
C TRP A 192 30.05 37.04 -14.39
N MET A 193 29.05 37.21 -15.23
CA MET A 193 29.21 37.14 -16.67
C MET A 193 29.98 38.37 -17.18
N SER A 194 31.17 38.14 -17.74
CA SER A 194 32.05 39.17 -18.21
C SER A 194 31.95 39.40 -19.71
N SER A 195 31.44 38.42 -20.48
CA SER A 195 31.23 38.56 -21.90
C SER A 195 30.12 37.67 -22.42
N GLU A 196 29.30 38.20 -23.32
CA GLU A 196 28.14 37.54 -23.89
C GLU A 196 28.48 36.75 -25.17
N TYR A 197 27.60 35.89 -25.57
CA TYR A 197 27.60 35.16 -26.82
C TYR A 197 27.33 36.11 -28.01
N GLY A 198 27.98 35.88 -29.15
CA GLY A 198 27.72 36.60 -30.39
C GLY A 198 28.85 37.50 -30.84
N MET A 199 28.56 38.48 -31.67
CA MET A 199 29.57 39.39 -32.24
C MET A 199 30.07 40.38 -31.15
N ARG A 200 31.38 40.31 -30.85
CA ARG A 200 32.05 41.24 -29.91
C ARG A 200 33.37 41.79 -30.47
N THR A 201 33.90 42.82 -29.86
CA THR A 201 35.26 43.30 -30.17
C THR A 201 36.25 42.33 -29.51
N ASP A 202 37.16 41.78 -30.30
CA ASP A 202 38.24 40.91 -29.84
C ASP A 202 39.21 41.70 -28.92
N PRO A 203 39.46 41.21 -27.70
CA PRO A 203 40.28 41.94 -26.71
C PRO A 203 41.78 41.96 -27.10
N PHE A 204 42.22 41.16 -28.07
CA PHE A 204 43.61 41.09 -28.48
C PHE A 204 43.92 41.90 -29.76
N HIS A 205 42.95 42.05 -30.66
CA HIS A 205 43.15 42.66 -31.96
C HIS A 205 42.25 43.86 -32.24
N GLY A 206 41.27 44.13 -31.37
CA GLY A 206 40.29 45.19 -31.53
C GLY A 206 39.30 45.02 -32.69
N LYS A 207 39.35 43.90 -33.43
CA LYS A 207 38.43 43.60 -34.54
C LYS A 207 37.16 42.88 -34.04
N LYS A 208 36.06 43.07 -34.77
CA LYS A 208 34.85 42.31 -34.51
C LYS A 208 35.08 40.82 -34.79
N THR A 209 34.76 39.98 -33.83
CA THR A 209 34.86 38.55 -33.90
C THR A 209 33.68 37.86 -33.28
N TRP A 210 33.41 36.64 -33.70
CA TRP A 210 32.35 35.81 -33.16
C TRP A 210 32.81 35.16 -31.87
N HIS A 211 31.99 35.28 -30.80
CA HIS A 211 32.17 34.57 -29.54
C HIS A 211 31.18 33.40 -29.42
N GLY A 212 31.66 32.19 -29.45
CA GLY A 212 30.84 30.97 -29.49
C GLY A 212 30.27 30.54 -28.14
N GLY A 213 30.51 31.29 -27.07
CA GLY A 213 30.08 30.99 -25.72
C GLY A 213 29.84 32.22 -24.89
N VAL A 214 29.79 32.08 -23.58
CA VAL A 214 29.79 33.17 -22.59
C VAL A 214 30.99 33.03 -21.68
N ASP A 215 31.53 34.14 -21.22
CA ASP A 215 32.64 34.14 -20.29
C ASP A 215 32.16 34.53 -18.88
N PHE A 216 32.55 33.74 -17.87
CA PHE A 216 32.32 34.02 -16.49
C PHE A 216 33.64 34.33 -15.76
N ALA A 217 33.84 35.56 -15.36
CA ALA A 217 34.99 36.00 -14.59
C ALA A 217 34.86 35.61 -13.11
N GLY A 218 36.01 35.28 -12.50
CA GLY A 218 36.09 34.92 -11.10
C GLY A 218 37.53 34.83 -10.61
N ARG A 219 37.74 34.35 -9.40
CA ARG A 219 39.08 34.12 -8.87
C ARG A 219 39.73 32.90 -9.51
N LYS A 220 41.04 33.00 -9.85
CA LYS A 220 41.81 31.82 -10.26
C LYS A 220 41.72 30.73 -9.20
N GLY A 221 41.44 29.48 -9.62
CA GLY A 221 41.25 28.33 -8.74
C GLY A 221 39.81 28.17 -8.21
N SER A 222 38.87 29.06 -8.57
CA SER A 222 37.45 28.86 -8.25
C SER A 222 36.90 27.64 -8.92
N ASP A 223 35.89 27.04 -8.31
CA ASP A 223 35.24 25.83 -8.79
C ASP A 223 34.42 26.04 -10.04
N ILE A 224 34.62 25.17 -11.01
CA ILE A 224 33.81 25.05 -12.22
C ILE A 224 33.02 23.74 -12.08
N ILE A 225 31.69 23.85 -12.21
CA ILE A 225 30.74 22.73 -12.01
C ILE A 225 30.03 22.38 -13.30
N ALA A 226 29.65 21.11 -13.41
CA ALA A 226 28.84 20.63 -14.52
C ALA A 226 27.41 21.19 -14.46
N VAL A 227 26.91 21.78 -15.54
CA VAL A 227 25.54 22.37 -15.60
C VAL A 227 24.45 21.31 -15.82
N ALA A 228 24.84 20.09 -16.17
CA ALA A 228 23.97 18.92 -16.30
C ALA A 228 24.80 17.64 -16.13
N SER A 229 24.12 16.53 -15.82
CA SER A 229 24.75 15.20 -15.79
C SER A 229 25.15 14.76 -17.20
N GLY A 230 26.27 14.02 -17.33
CA GLY A 230 26.75 13.58 -18.63
C GLY A 230 28.03 12.77 -18.54
N VAL A 231 28.61 12.49 -19.69
CA VAL A 231 29.89 11.77 -19.84
C VAL A 231 30.96 12.74 -20.38
N VAL A 232 32.11 12.77 -19.74
CA VAL A 232 33.25 13.59 -20.17
C VAL A 232 33.80 13.02 -21.48
N THR A 233 33.72 13.79 -22.56
CA THR A 233 34.21 13.42 -23.91
C THR A 233 35.57 14.03 -24.23
N TRP A 234 36.00 15.03 -23.46
CA TRP A 234 37.32 15.63 -23.56
C TRP A 234 37.75 16.18 -22.20
N SER A 235 39.02 15.97 -21.85
CA SER A 235 39.62 16.55 -20.64
C SER A 235 41.11 16.69 -20.78
N ASP A 236 41.52 17.68 -21.59
CA ASP A 236 42.94 17.93 -21.91
C ASP A 236 43.08 19.33 -22.51
N GLN A 237 44.32 19.68 -22.89
CA GLN A 237 44.65 20.89 -23.61
C GLN A 237 44.08 20.87 -25.02
N ARG A 238 43.45 21.99 -25.44
CA ARG A 238 42.93 22.19 -26.79
C ARG A 238 43.37 23.57 -27.33
N SER A 239 43.76 23.62 -28.59
CA SER A 239 44.23 24.85 -29.24
C SER A 239 43.20 25.98 -29.10
N GLY A 240 43.60 27.15 -28.62
CA GLY A 240 42.75 28.31 -28.36
C GLY A 240 42.02 28.24 -27.00
N TYR A 241 41.54 27.08 -26.59
CA TYR A 241 40.77 26.90 -25.36
C TYR A 241 41.64 26.70 -24.10
N GLY A 242 42.92 26.34 -24.26
CA GLY A 242 43.76 25.94 -23.12
C GLY A 242 43.31 24.63 -22.53
N GLN A 243 43.40 24.46 -21.25
CA GLN A 243 42.84 23.31 -20.54
C GLN A 243 41.30 23.38 -20.62
N MET A 244 40.68 22.31 -21.09
CA MET A 244 39.27 22.27 -21.42
C MET A 244 38.65 20.94 -20.98
N VAL A 245 37.45 20.99 -20.43
CA VAL A 245 36.56 19.84 -20.23
C VAL A 245 35.39 19.96 -21.18
N GLU A 246 35.05 18.85 -21.86
CA GLU A 246 33.85 18.74 -22.67
C GLU A 246 32.98 17.62 -22.11
N ILE A 247 31.70 17.87 -21.98
CA ILE A 247 30.74 16.91 -21.44
C ILE A 247 29.63 16.71 -22.47
N ASN A 248 29.38 15.45 -22.79
CA ASN A 248 28.24 15.05 -23.60
C ASN A 248 27.09 14.73 -22.66
N HIS A 249 26.00 15.44 -22.80
CA HIS A 249 24.74 15.24 -22.10
C HIS A 249 23.77 14.44 -22.99
N SER A 250 22.64 14.03 -22.49
CA SER A 250 21.63 13.44 -23.37
C SER A 250 21.05 14.46 -24.36
N ASP A 251 20.22 13.99 -25.29
CA ASP A 251 19.40 14.81 -26.20
C ASP A 251 20.19 15.75 -27.11
N GLY A 252 21.44 15.37 -27.49
CA GLY A 252 22.29 16.10 -28.43
C GLY A 252 22.90 17.36 -27.84
N PHE A 253 22.91 17.52 -26.52
CA PHE A 253 23.60 18.60 -25.84
C PHE A 253 25.05 18.23 -25.51
N VAL A 254 25.96 19.17 -25.77
CA VAL A 254 27.36 19.14 -25.34
C VAL A 254 27.73 20.46 -24.74
N THR A 255 28.47 20.45 -23.62
CA THR A 255 28.98 21.68 -22.99
C THR A 255 30.48 21.65 -22.91
N ARG A 256 31.13 22.82 -23.06
CA ARG A 256 32.59 23.02 -22.94
C ARG A 256 32.88 24.05 -21.85
N TYR A 257 33.93 23.75 -21.11
CA TYR A 257 34.44 24.57 -20.01
C TYR A 257 35.93 24.75 -20.24
N ALA A 258 36.32 25.94 -20.69
CA ALA A 258 37.68 26.21 -21.14
C ALA A 258 38.42 27.25 -20.28
N HIS A 259 39.70 27.46 -20.58
CA HIS A 259 40.65 28.31 -19.85
C HIS A 259 40.93 27.86 -18.42
N ASN A 260 40.72 26.55 -18.12
CA ASN A 260 40.92 25.99 -16.81
C ASN A 260 42.37 26.04 -16.35
N SER A 261 42.63 26.15 -15.07
CA SER A 261 43.94 25.93 -14.49
C SER A 261 44.23 24.43 -14.30
N GLU A 262 43.16 23.67 -14.03
CA GLU A 262 43.22 22.22 -13.80
C GLU A 262 41.92 21.56 -14.21
N ASN A 263 41.98 20.43 -14.89
CA ASN A 263 40.84 19.58 -15.21
C ASN A 263 40.78 18.46 -14.16
N ILE A 264 39.71 18.39 -13.39
CA ILE A 264 39.50 17.39 -12.33
C ILE A 264 38.78 16.15 -12.91
N ALA A 265 37.73 16.40 -13.68
CA ALA A 265 36.97 15.35 -14.34
C ALA A 265 37.82 14.72 -15.47
N LYS A 266 37.95 13.39 -15.48
CA LYS A 266 38.75 12.64 -16.45
C LYS A 266 37.93 12.20 -17.65
N LEU A 267 38.57 12.03 -18.79
CA LEU A 267 37.93 11.46 -19.98
C LEU A 267 37.23 10.15 -19.68
N GLY A 268 35.99 9.99 -20.11
CA GLY A 268 35.12 8.84 -19.88
C GLY A 268 34.39 8.84 -18.52
N ALA A 269 34.69 9.77 -17.61
CA ALA A 269 34.01 9.87 -16.33
C ALA A 269 32.55 10.28 -16.53
N ILE A 270 31.66 9.69 -15.70
CA ILE A 270 30.26 10.12 -15.56
C ILE A 270 30.23 11.18 -14.49
N VAL A 271 29.71 12.37 -14.80
CA VAL A 271 29.55 13.48 -13.89
C VAL A 271 28.08 13.82 -13.66
N LYS A 272 27.76 14.28 -12.45
CA LYS A 272 26.42 14.73 -12.09
C LYS A 272 26.32 16.24 -12.22
N LYS A 273 25.10 16.76 -12.39
CA LYS A 273 24.82 18.19 -12.33
C LYS A 273 25.30 18.77 -10.99
N GLY A 274 26.04 19.89 -11.04
CA GLY A 274 26.64 20.53 -9.86
C GLY A 274 27.96 19.90 -9.40
N GLU A 275 28.44 18.84 -10.03
CA GLU A 275 29.72 18.21 -9.69
C GLU A 275 30.90 19.08 -10.10
N LEU A 276 31.94 19.14 -9.27
CA LEU A 276 33.18 19.84 -9.54
C LEU A 276 33.96 19.14 -10.65
N ILE A 277 34.17 19.83 -11.79
CA ILE A 277 34.81 19.26 -12.98
C ILE A 277 36.13 19.88 -13.32
N ALA A 278 36.37 21.14 -12.91
CA ALA A 278 37.62 21.86 -13.20
C ALA A 278 37.80 23.03 -12.22
N LYS A 279 39.00 23.61 -12.26
CA LYS A 279 39.33 24.85 -11.56
C LYS A 279 39.53 25.98 -12.56
N MET A 280 38.99 27.15 -12.29
CA MET A 280 39.10 28.35 -13.10
C MET A 280 40.55 28.79 -13.27
N GLY A 281 40.95 29.12 -14.49
CA GLY A 281 42.28 29.54 -14.82
C GLY A 281 42.30 30.69 -15.82
N SER A 282 43.41 30.76 -16.57
CA SER A 282 43.63 31.67 -17.69
C SER A 282 44.54 31.01 -18.70
N SER A 283 44.34 29.70 -18.95
CA SER A 283 45.14 28.96 -19.92
C SER A 283 44.64 29.21 -21.34
N GLY A 284 45.50 28.99 -22.33
CA GLY A 284 45.16 29.26 -23.72
C GLY A 284 45.02 30.75 -24.05
N ARG A 285 44.05 31.09 -24.93
CA ARG A 285 43.81 32.46 -25.36
C ARG A 285 42.87 33.20 -24.37
N SER A 286 43.44 33.72 -23.30
CA SER A 286 42.70 34.36 -22.23
C SER A 286 43.42 35.62 -21.73
N THR A 287 42.68 36.66 -21.39
CA THR A 287 43.19 37.93 -20.84
C THR A 287 43.25 37.98 -19.34
N GLY A 288 42.65 37.05 -18.67
CA GLY A 288 42.57 36.96 -17.20
C GLY A 288 41.73 35.79 -16.73
N PRO A 289 41.65 35.55 -15.39
CA PRO A 289 40.94 34.38 -14.87
C PRO A 289 39.44 34.43 -15.19
N HIS A 290 38.97 33.47 -15.99
CA HIS A 290 37.55 33.23 -16.31
C HIS A 290 37.36 31.82 -16.81
N VAL A 291 36.11 31.35 -16.84
CA VAL A 291 35.72 30.14 -17.62
C VAL A 291 34.96 30.60 -18.84
N HIS A 292 35.43 30.14 -20.03
CA HIS A 292 34.71 30.23 -21.28
C HIS A 292 33.74 29.01 -21.34
N PHE A 293 32.46 29.31 -21.45
CA PHE A 293 31.39 28.27 -21.40
C PHE A 293 30.63 28.29 -22.73
N GLU A 294 30.60 27.12 -23.40
CA GLU A 294 29.84 26.91 -24.64
C GLU A 294 28.78 25.86 -24.44
N VAL A 295 27.63 26.04 -25.08
CA VAL A 295 26.57 25.05 -25.23
C VAL A 295 26.38 24.72 -26.70
N PHE A 296 26.43 23.44 -27.01
CA PHE A 296 26.10 22.92 -28.31
C PHE A 296 24.78 22.17 -28.26
N LYS A 297 23.97 22.30 -29.29
CA LYS A 297 22.81 21.49 -29.55
C LYS A 297 22.89 20.90 -30.94
N ASN A 298 22.88 19.56 -31.06
CA ASN A 298 23.00 18.84 -32.30
C ASN A 298 24.23 19.32 -33.15
N GLY A 299 25.37 19.49 -32.50
CA GLY A 299 26.62 19.89 -33.09
C GLY A 299 26.77 21.36 -33.46
N ARG A 300 25.79 22.23 -33.15
CA ARG A 300 25.86 23.67 -33.38
C ARG A 300 25.92 24.44 -32.09
N THR A 301 26.74 25.46 -32.00
CA THR A 301 26.76 26.39 -30.86
C THR A 301 25.43 27.13 -30.76
N VAL A 302 24.89 27.22 -29.54
CA VAL A 302 23.70 27.99 -29.22
C VAL A 302 24.02 28.96 -28.10
N ASP A 303 23.22 30.05 -27.99
CA ASP A 303 23.41 31.05 -26.93
C ASP A 303 23.20 30.43 -25.52
N PRO A 304 24.29 30.33 -24.73
CA PRO A 304 24.21 29.77 -23.39
C PRO A 304 23.30 30.57 -22.42
N ALA A 305 23.05 31.85 -22.68
CA ALA A 305 22.25 32.72 -21.81
C ALA A 305 20.83 32.15 -21.61
N SER A 306 20.26 31.54 -22.67
CA SER A 306 18.93 30.88 -22.60
C SER A 306 18.89 29.64 -21.69
N TYR A 307 20.03 29.09 -21.31
CA TYR A 307 20.15 27.92 -20.42
C TYR A 307 20.60 28.32 -19.00
N ILE A 308 21.35 29.41 -18.85
CA ILE A 308 21.90 29.91 -17.58
C ILE A 308 20.77 30.37 -16.63
N HIS A 309 19.72 30.98 -17.18
CA HIS A 309 18.60 31.53 -16.41
C HIS A 309 17.46 30.56 -16.21
N ARG A 310 17.54 29.33 -16.77
CA ARG A 310 16.57 28.28 -16.49
C ARG A 310 16.81 27.75 -15.08
N THR A 311 15.98 28.16 -14.15
CA THR A 311 15.78 27.37 -12.94
C THR A 311 15.08 26.07 -13.36
N SER A 312 15.66 24.94 -13.03
CA SER A 312 14.95 23.66 -13.13
C SER A 312 13.74 23.76 -12.18
N ARG A 313 12.55 23.98 -12.74
CA ARG A 313 11.29 23.77 -12.04
C ARG A 313 11.01 22.28 -12.00
#